data_1c67131604b51e5f326b04c3c5de0554
#
_entry.id   1c67131604b51e5f326b04c3c5de0554
#
_cell.length_a   1.000
_cell.length_b   1.000
_cell.length_c   1.000
_cell.angle_alpha   90.00
_cell.angle_beta   90.00
_cell.angle_gamma   90.00
#
_symmetry.space_group_name_H-M   'P 1'
#
loop_
_entity.id
_entity.type
_entity.pdbx_description
1 polymer ?
#
loop_
_entity_poly.entity_id
_entity_poly.type
_entity_poly.pdbx_seq_one_letter_code
_entity_poly.pdbx_strand_id
1 'polypeptide(L)'
;LVFYRGIIPFFTVLTGMLIIYKLNFFKMLSTSGYHGLIYIITFSITNITFVVSIQSTNVANTLIMIAMAPMLSAILGAFFLNEIPDKKTWAAIGITFMAAVYIFYDSLKLGSIYGDILGFITAVGLAVGAVTIRSAKKKNLVPAAVVGKLFVALFAMFFVESYVLTDQDLLIVPLM
;
A
#
# COMPACT_ATOMS: atom_id res chain seq x y z
N LEU A 1 -12.91 -10.16 -6.20
CA LEU A 1 -11.90 -10.35 -5.12
C LEU A 1 -11.46 -9.04 -4.45
N VAL A 2 -11.19 -7.93 -5.19
CA VAL A 2 -10.73 -6.64 -4.59
C VAL A 2 -11.71 -6.11 -3.55
N PHE A 3 -13.01 -6.19 -3.82
CA PHE A 3 -14.07 -5.76 -2.91
C PHE A 3 -14.01 -6.54 -1.58
N TYR A 4 -13.99 -7.87 -1.64
CA TYR A 4 -13.93 -8.71 -0.43
C TYR A 4 -12.61 -8.54 0.32
N ARG A 5 -11.50 -8.36 -0.40
CA ARG A 5 -10.19 -8.02 0.16
C ARG A 5 -10.15 -6.67 0.89
N GLY A 6 -11.06 -5.75 0.56
CA GLY A 6 -11.26 -4.50 1.29
C GLY A 6 -12.20 -4.63 2.49
N ILE A 7 -13.37 -5.25 2.27
CA ILE A 7 -14.48 -5.26 3.24
C ILE A 7 -14.22 -6.20 4.42
N ILE A 8 -13.73 -7.42 4.17
CA ILE A 8 -13.54 -8.41 5.24
C ILE A 8 -12.48 -7.95 6.24
N PRO A 9 -11.25 -7.53 5.82
CA PRO A 9 -10.28 -6.98 6.76
C PRO A 9 -10.77 -5.69 7.42
N PHE A 10 -11.56 -4.86 6.71
CA PHE A 10 -12.15 -3.67 7.32
C PHE A 10 -13.02 -4.03 8.52
N PHE A 11 -14.01 -4.92 8.35
CA PHE A 11 -14.88 -5.32 9.45
C PHE A 11 -14.13 -6.06 10.56
N THR A 12 -13.20 -6.96 10.21
CA THR A 12 -12.40 -7.70 11.18
C THR A 12 -11.56 -6.77 12.06
N VAL A 13 -10.82 -5.86 11.42
CA VAL A 13 -9.95 -4.92 12.14
C VAL A 13 -10.77 -3.86 12.87
N LEU A 14 -11.87 -3.37 12.27
CA LEU A 14 -12.79 -2.43 12.93
C LEU A 14 -13.38 -3.04 14.19
N THR A 15 -13.89 -4.28 14.11
CA THR A 15 -14.45 -5.00 15.25
C THR A 15 -13.40 -5.19 16.33
N GLY A 16 -12.21 -5.67 15.97
CA GLY A 16 -11.08 -5.79 16.92
C GLY A 16 -10.71 -4.47 17.57
N MET A 17 -10.64 -3.40 16.79
CA MET A 17 -10.33 -2.05 17.29
C MET A 17 -11.44 -1.51 18.21
N LEU A 18 -12.71 -1.73 17.89
CA LEU A 18 -13.83 -1.30 18.73
C LEU A 18 -13.88 -2.08 20.06
N ILE A 19 -13.54 -3.37 20.04
CA ILE A 19 -13.42 -4.19 21.26
C ILE A 19 -12.29 -3.68 22.15
N ILE A 20 -11.09 -3.42 21.57
CA ILE A 20 -9.90 -3.03 22.32
C ILE A 20 -9.95 -1.56 22.76
N TYR A 21 -10.31 -0.65 21.86
CA TYR A 21 -10.21 0.80 22.07
C TYR A 21 -11.56 1.49 22.33
N LYS A 22 -12.68 0.80 22.14
CA LYS A 22 -14.04 1.32 22.34
C LYS A 22 -14.22 2.68 21.63
N LEU A 23 -14.81 3.68 22.31
CA LEU A 23 -15.02 5.02 21.77
C LEU A 23 -13.73 5.84 21.56
N ASN A 24 -12.60 5.38 22.09
CA ASN A 24 -11.32 6.05 21.89
C ASN A 24 -10.83 5.93 20.43
N PHE A 25 -11.40 5.03 19.61
CA PHE A 25 -11.10 4.92 18.18
C PHE A 25 -11.24 6.25 17.44
N PHE A 26 -12.39 6.92 17.61
CA PHE A 26 -12.65 8.21 16.96
C PHE A 26 -11.74 9.32 17.46
N LYS A 27 -11.42 9.32 18.77
CA LYS A 27 -10.47 10.26 19.36
C LYS A 27 -9.05 10.03 18.81
N MET A 28 -8.62 8.79 18.66
CA MET A 28 -7.31 8.45 18.08
C MET A 28 -7.23 8.86 16.61
N LEU A 29 -8.29 8.64 15.82
CA LEU A 29 -8.37 9.07 14.43
C LEU A 29 -8.25 10.61 14.33
N SER A 30 -8.99 11.35 15.14
CA SER A 30 -8.89 12.82 15.20
C SER A 30 -7.50 13.30 15.63
N THR A 31 -6.88 12.63 16.59
CA THR A 31 -5.53 12.96 17.08
C THR A 31 -4.44 12.68 16.04
N SER A 32 -4.69 11.78 15.09
CA SER A 32 -3.76 11.50 13.98
C SER A 32 -3.53 12.73 13.09
N GLY A 33 -4.53 13.64 13.01
CA GLY A 33 -4.43 14.89 12.26
C GLY A 33 -4.07 14.69 10.79
N TYR A 34 -3.24 15.59 10.24
CA TYR A 34 -2.84 15.53 8.83
C TYR A 34 -2.04 14.25 8.47
N HIS A 35 -1.28 13.67 9.40
CA HIS A 35 -0.58 12.40 9.18
C HIS A 35 -1.56 11.25 8.94
N GLY A 36 -2.68 11.23 9.69
CA GLY A 36 -3.74 10.25 9.47
C GLY A 36 -4.36 10.39 8.10
N LEU A 37 -4.62 11.62 7.66
CA LEU A 37 -5.21 11.90 6.34
C LEU A 37 -4.27 11.48 5.19
N ILE A 38 -2.99 11.85 5.27
CA ILE A 38 -1.99 11.42 4.29
C ILE A 38 -1.91 9.89 4.26
N TYR A 39 -1.92 9.24 5.44
CA TYR A 39 -1.83 7.80 5.53
C TYR A 39 -3.05 7.11 4.93
N ILE A 40 -4.28 7.60 5.17
CA ILE A 40 -5.51 7.07 4.57
C ILE A 40 -5.42 7.12 3.04
N ILE A 41 -5.09 8.27 2.47
CA ILE A 41 -5.00 8.47 1.03
C ILE A 41 -3.93 7.54 0.44
N THR A 42 -2.73 7.58 0.98
CA THR A 42 -1.60 6.79 0.49
C THR A 42 -1.88 5.30 0.60
N PHE A 43 -2.42 4.85 1.73
CA PHE A 43 -2.76 3.45 1.96
C PHE A 43 -3.84 2.95 0.98
N SER A 44 -4.85 3.78 0.71
CA SER A 44 -5.92 3.44 -0.24
C SER A 44 -5.39 3.33 -1.66
N ILE A 45 -4.63 4.33 -2.12
CA ILE A 45 -4.00 4.32 -3.45
C ILE A 45 -3.09 3.10 -3.60
N THR A 46 -2.23 2.85 -2.62
CA THR A 46 -1.29 1.71 -2.64
C THR A 46 -2.02 0.37 -2.81
N ASN A 47 -3.11 0.15 -2.07
CA ASN A 47 -3.86 -1.11 -2.17
C ASN A 47 -4.54 -1.25 -3.54
N ILE A 48 -5.09 -0.18 -4.09
CA ILE A 48 -5.75 -0.20 -5.40
C ILE A 48 -4.73 -0.44 -6.51
N THR A 49 -3.65 0.36 -6.55
CA THR A 49 -2.63 0.25 -7.58
C THR A 49 -1.90 -1.09 -7.54
N PHE A 50 -1.70 -1.67 -6.36
CA PHE A 50 -1.14 -3.01 -6.21
C PHE A 50 -1.97 -4.07 -6.92
N VAL A 51 -3.29 -4.09 -6.65
CA VAL A 51 -4.17 -5.10 -7.23
C VAL A 51 -4.28 -4.94 -8.74
N VAL A 52 -4.43 -3.69 -9.22
CA VAL A 52 -4.50 -3.42 -10.66
C VAL A 52 -3.17 -3.74 -11.35
N SER A 53 -2.02 -3.48 -10.71
CA SER A 53 -0.70 -3.83 -11.22
C SER A 53 -0.58 -5.33 -11.46
N ILE A 54 -0.90 -6.17 -10.46
CA ILE A 54 -0.83 -7.64 -10.59
C ILE A 54 -1.72 -8.17 -11.73
N GLN A 55 -2.83 -7.50 -11.99
CA GLN A 55 -3.76 -7.89 -13.08
C GLN A 55 -3.30 -7.41 -14.45
N SER A 56 -2.44 -6.37 -14.50
CA SER A 56 -2.04 -5.69 -15.74
C SER A 56 -0.62 -6.03 -16.20
N THR A 57 0.18 -6.68 -15.37
CA THR A 57 1.55 -7.11 -15.69
C THR A 57 1.87 -8.46 -15.04
N ASN A 58 3.09 -8.97 -15.25
CA ASN A 58 3.56 -10.15 -14.56
C ASN A 58 3.69 -9.87 -13.04
N VAL A 59 3.18 -10.79 -12.21
CA VAL A 59 3.24 -10.69 -10.74
C VAL A 59 4.69 -10.47 -10.25
N ALA A 60 5.66 -11.13 -10.88
CA ALA A 60 7.08 -10.94 -10.54
C ALA A 60 7.52 -9.48 -10.74
N ASN A 61 7.12 -8.84 -11.85
CA ASN A 61 7.45 -7.44 -12.13
C ASN A 61 6.85 -6.52 -11.04
N THR A 62 5.57 -6.72 -10.69
CA THR A 62 4.93 -5.97 -9.61
C THR A 62 5.69 -6.10 -8.30
N LEU A 63 6.08 -7.32 -7.92
CA LEU A 63 6.80 -7.57 -6.66
C LEU A 63 8.20 -6.92 -6.66
N ILE A 64 8.90 -6.92 -7.79
CA ILE A 64 10.20 -6.27 -7.93
C ILE A 64 10.06 -4.74 -7.85
N MET A 65 9.03 -4.16 -8.47
CA MET A 65 8.73 -2.74 -8.32
C MET A 65 8.45 -2.38 -6.86
N ILE A 66 7.68 -3.19 -6.14
CA ILE A 66 7.40 -3.00 -4.71
C ILE A 66 8.67 -3.13 -3.86
N ALA A 67 9.60 -4.00 -4.23
CA ALA A 67 10.88 -4.13 -3.54
C ALA A 67 11.74 -2.84 -3.59
N MET A 68 11.40 -1.87 -4.43
CA MET A 68 11.99 -0.53 -4.41
C MET A 68 11.49 0.34 -3.24
N ALA A 69 10.41 -0.03 -2.55
CA ALA A 69 9.81 0.79 -1.51
C ALA A 69 10.79 1.15 -0.36
N PRO A 70 11.65 0.26 0.16
CA PRO A 70 12.65 0.62 1.17
C PRO A 70 13.65 1.66 0.65
N MET A 71 14.09 1.55 -0.62
CA MET A 71 14.97 2.52 -1.26
C MET A 71 14.31 3.90 -1.32
N LEU A 72 13.07 3.97 -1.84
CA LEU A 72 12.30 5.21 -1.92
C LEU A 72 12.04 5.79 -0.53
N SER A 73 11.76 4.93 0.47
CA SER A 73 11.56 5.35 1.86
C SER A 73 12.84 5.92 2.49
N ALA A 74 14.03 5.41 2.14
CA ALA A 74 15.29 5.96 2.59
C ALA A 74 15.55 7.35 1.98
N ILE A 75 15.29 7.51 0.67
CA ILE A 75 15.41 8.79 -0.03
C ILE A 75 14.45 9.82 0.56
N LEU A 76 13.15 9.47 0.68
CA LEU A 76 12.15 10.37 1.25
C LEU A 76 12.45 10.68 2.72
N GLY A 77 12.96 9.71 3.50
CA GLY A 77 13.38 9.92 4.90
C GLY A 77 14.54 10.92 5.01
N ALA A 78 15.50 10.88 4.06
CA ALA A 78 16.58 11.85 4.01
C ALA A 78 16.05 13.27 3.77
N PHE A 79 15.07 13.45 2.86
CA PHE A 79 14.52 14.76 2.54
C PHE A 79 13.55 15.29 3.60
N PHE A 80 12.66 14.46 4.12
CA PHE A 80 11.56 14.91 4.99
C PHE A 80 11.84 14.76 6.48
N LEU A 81 12.69 13.80 6.86
CA LEU A 81 13.00 13.52 8.26
C LEU A 81 14.44 13.88 8.63
N ASN A 82 15.26 14.34 7.66
CA ASN A 82 16.69 14.57 7.81
C ASN A 82 17.45 13.32 8.30
N GLU A 83 16.96 12.13 7.94
CA GLU A 83 17.61 10.85 8.23
C GLU A 83 18.62 10.54 7.12
N ILE A 84 19.90 10.83 7.34
CA ILE A 84 20.92 10.60 6.30
C ILE A 84 21.26 9.09 6.27
N PRO A 85 20.97 8.40 5.13
CA PRO A 85 21.34 7.00 4.96
C PRO A 85 22.85 6.80 5.00
N ASP A 86 23.30 5.66 5.53
CA ASP A 86 24.71 5.29 5.51
C ASP A 86 25.18 4.91 4.08
N LYS A 87 26.51 4.78 3.91
CA LYS A 87 27.13 4.43 2.61
C LYS A 87 26.64 3.09 2.05
N LYS A 88 26.33 2.12 2.94
CA LYS A 88 25.81 0.80 2.54
C LYS A 88 24.40 0.92 1.98
N THR A 89 23.56 1.74 2.61
CA THR A 89 22.20 2.04 2.13
C THR A 89 22.26 2.71 0.76
N TRP A 90 23.16 3.67 0.52
CA TRP A 90 23.34 4.29 -0.78
C TRP A 90 23.79 3.29 -1.86
N ALA A 91 24.69 2.36 -1.53
CA ALA A 91 25.08 1.29 -2.46
C ALA A 91 23.89 0.37 -2.79
N ALA A 92 23.09 -0.02 -1.79
CA ALA A 92 21.88 -0.81 -2.00
C ALA A 92 20.84 -0.07 -2.88
N ILE A 93 20.66 1.24 -2.66
CA ILE A 93 19.80 2.10 -3.50
C ILE A 93 20.25 2.04 -4.96
N GLY A 94 21.54 2.17 -5.23
CA GLY A 94 22.10 2.10 -6.58
C GLY A 94 21.82 0.76 -7.27
N ILE A 95 22.06 -0.36 -6.57
CA ILE A 95 21.79 -1.71 -7.09
C ILE A 95 20.30 -1.90 -7.40
N THR A 96 19.43 -1.51 -6.46
CA THR A 96 17.97 -1.64 -6.64
C THR A 96 17.48 -0.78 -7.80
N PHE A 97 18.02 0.42 -7.97
CA PHE A 97 17.69 1.30 -9.08
C PHE A 97 18.07 0.67 -10.44
N MET A 98 19.28 0.11 -10.55
CA MET A 98 19.72 -0.58 -11.77
C MET A 98 18.84 -1.80 -12.10
N ALA A 99 18.47 -2.60 -11.11
CA ALA A 99 17.56 -3.72 -11.28
C ALA A 99 16.18 -3.26 -11.79
N ALA A 100 15.64 -2.17 -11.23
CA ALA A 100 14.38 -1.59 -11.67
C ALA A 100 14.42 -1.08 -13.12
N VAL A 101 15.49 -0.39 -13.50
CA VAL A 101 15.69 0.09 -14.88
C VAL A 101 15.76 -1.10 -15.86
N TYR A 102 16.44 -2.17 -15.51
CA TYR A 102 16.52 -3.38 -16.34
C TYR A 102 15.14 -3.99 -16.57
N ILE A 103 14.33 -4.12 -15.53
CA ILE A 103 12.97 -4.66 -15.61
C ILE A 103 12.06 -3.77 -16.46
N PHE A 104 12.14 -2.46 -16.25
CA PHE A 104 11.37 -1.49 -17.04
C PHE A 104 11.70 -1.59 -18.53
N TYR A 105 12.99 -1.76 -18.86
CA TYR A 105 13.43 -1.94 -20.24
C TYR A 105 12.87 -3.22 -20.89
N ASP A 106 12.81 -4.29 -20.12
CA ASP A 106 12.24 -5.55 -20.61
C ASP A 106 10.71 -5.48 -20.79
N SER A 107 10.03 -4.80 -19.87
CA SER A 107 8.58 -4.53 -19.94
C SER A 107 8.16 -3.69 -21.14
N LEU A 108 9.00 -2.75 -21.56
CA LEU A 108 8.79 -1.96 -22.80
C LEU A 108 8.64 -2.88 -24.01
N LYS A 109 9.41 -3.98 -24.08
CA LYS A 109 9.35 -4.95 -25.17
C LYS A 109 8.11 -5.83 -25.11
N LEU A 110 7.59 -6.10 -23.91
CA LEU A 110 6.47 -7.01 -23.66
C LEU A 110 5.11 -6.30 -23.64
N GLY A 111 5.07 -4.96 -23.73
CA GLY A 111 3.82 -4.18 -23.72
C GLY A 111 3.11 -4.11 -22.37
N SER A 112 3.79 -4.44 -21.27
CA SER A 112 3.21 -4.48 -19.92
C SER A 112 3.47 -3.22 -19.08
N ILE A 113 3.86 -2.11 -19.70
CA ILE A 113 4.28 -0.86 -19.05
C ILE A 113 3.23 -0.33 -18.06
N TYR A 114 1.95 -0.41 -18.42
CA TYR A 114 0.87 0.13 -17.58
C TYR A 114 0.86 -0.51 -16.18
N GLY A 115 0.96 -1.85 -16.13
CA GLY A 115 1.01 -2.59 -14.86
C GLY A 115 2.27 -2.27 -14.05
N ASP A 116 3.41 -2.10 -14.71
CA ASP A 116 4.68 -1.78 -14.05
C ASP A 116 4.71 -0.35 -13.48
N ILE A 117 4.11 0.62 -14.19
CA ILE A 117 3.90 1.97 -13.65
C ILE A 117 3.04 1.92 -12.38
N LEU A 118 1.96 1.12 -12.38
CA LEU A 118 1.12 0.95 -11.19
C LEU A 118 1.88 0.27 -10.05
N GLY A 119 2.74 -0.71 -10.36
CA GLY A 119 3.65 -1.33 -9.39
C GLY A 119 4.61 -0.32 -8.78
N PHE A 120 5.17 0.58 -9.59
CA PHE A 120 6.02 1.66 -9.12
C PHE A 120 5.25 2.68 -8.25
N ILE A 121 4.04 3.07 -8.64
CA ILE A 121 3.16 3.92 -7.82
C ILE A 121 2.87 3.25 -6.47
N THR A 122 2.68 1.94 -6.46
CA THR A 122 2.53 1.14 -5.23
C THR A 122 3.77 1.26 -4.34
N ALA A 123 4.97 1.13 -4.92
CA ALA A 123 6.23 1.29 -4.18
C ALA A 123 6.40 2.70 -3.58
N VAL A 124 6.08 3.74 -4.35
CA VAL A 124 6.06 5.13 -3.86
C VAL A 124 5.07 5.29 -2.72
N GLY A 125 3.86 4.74 -2.86
CA GLY A 125 2.84 4.78 -1.82
C GLY A 125 3.30 4.10 -0.53
N LEU A 126 3.91 2.92 -0.61
CA LEU A 126 4.50 2.25 0.55
C LEU A 126 5.60 3.09 1.21
N ALA A 127 6.46 3.70 0.42
CA ALA A 127 7.54 4.57 0.91
C ALA A 127 6.98 5.81 1.63
N VAL A 128 6.01 6.51 1.04
CA VAL A 128 5.33 7.65 1.67
C VAL A 128 4.63 7.23 2.94
N GLY A 129 3.93 6.10 2.94
CA GLY A 129 3.29 5.53 4.12
C GLY A 129 4.30 5.28 5.25
N ALA A 130 5.43 4.65 4.96
CA ALA A 130 6.51 4.39 5.92
C ALA A 130 7.10 5.68 6.51
N VAL A 131 7.35 6.70 5.67
CA VAL A 131 7.83 8.02 6.12
C VAL A 131 6.77 8.72 6.97
N THR A 132 5.49 8.64 6.58
CA THR A 132 4.38 9.21 7.35
C THR A 132 4.28 8.58 8.74
N ILE A 133 4.42 7.24 8.86
CA ILE A 133 4.43 6.55 10.15
C ILE A 133 5.60 7.04 11.02
N ARG A 134 6.80 7.15 10.44
CA ARG A 134 7.99 7.63 11.16
C ARG A 134 7.84 9.09 11.60
N SER A 135 7.32 9.96 10.73
CA SER A 135 7.08 11.37 11.03
C SER A 135 5.99 11.59 12.09
N ALA A 136 5.01 10.70 12.14
CA ALA A 136 3.93 10.74 13.14
C ALA A 136 4.41 10.42 14.57
N LYS A 137 5.62 9.89 14.75
CA LYS A 137 6.27 9.56 16.03
C LYS A 137 5.39 8.68 16.91
N LYS A 138 4.80 9.26 17.98
CA LYS A 138 3.98 8.53 18.96
C LYS A 138 2.50 8.40 18.58
N LYS A 139 2.06 8.95 17.44
CA LYS A 139 0.66 8.86 17.02
C LYS A 139 0.36 7.47 16.47
N ASN A 140 -0.76 6.89 16.91
CA ASN A 140 -1.21 5.61 16.38
C ASN A 140 -1.99 5.83 15.08
N LEU A 141 -1.47 5.35 13.95
CA LEU A 141 -2.10 5.46 12.63
C LEU A 141 -2.94 4.22 12.25
N VAL A 142 -3.07 3.23 13.14
CA VAL A 142 -3.91 2.05 12.88
C VAL A 142 -5.37 2.42 12.58
N PRO A 143 -6.01 3.39 13.28
CA PRO A 143 -7.35 3.84 12.90
C PRO A 143 -7.43 4.42 11.49
N ALA A 144 -6.38 5.12 11.04
CA ALA A 144 -6.29 5.63 9.69
C ALA A 144 -6.20 4.49 8.64
N ALA A 145 -5.47 3.41 8.94
CA ALA A 145 -5.42 2.23 8.07
C ALA A 145 -6.79 1.57 7.91
N VAL A 146 -7.58 1.47 8.99
CA VAL A 146 -8.96 0.94 8.96
C VAL A 146 -9.84 1.78 8.04
N VAL A 147 -9.79 3.10 8.18
CA VAL A 147 -10.53 4.01 7.29
C VAL A 147 -10.04 3.87 5.84
N GLY A 148 -8.73 3.73 5.62
CA GLY A 148 -8.17 3.47 4.29
C GLY A 148 -8.71 2.18 3.66
N LYS A 149 -8.89 1.10 4.43
CA LYS A 149 -9.53 -0.13 3.95
C LYS A 149 -10.99 0.09 3.52
N LEU A 150 -11.73 0.93 4.24
CA LEU A 150 -13.09 1.30 3.83
C LEU A 150 -13.09 2.00 2.47
N PHE A 151 -12.18 2.97 2.25
CA PHE A 151 -12.05 3.64 0.96
C PHE A 151 -11.70 2.68 -0.16
N VAL A 152 -10.80 1.72 0.07
CA VAL A 152 -10.48 0.65 -0.90
C VAL A 152 -11.73 -0.17 -1.24
N ALA A 153 -12.51 -0.57 -0.24
CA ALA A 153 -13.73 -1.33 -0.46
C ALA A 153 -14.78 -0.53 -1.24
N LEU A 154 -15.00 0.74 -0.87
CA LEU A 154 -15.92 1.63 -1.57
C LEU A 154 -15.50 1.85 -3.04
N PHE A 155 -14.21 2.09 -3.27
CA PHE A 155 -13.69 2.22 -4.64
C PHE A 155 -13.92 0.94 -5.45
N ALA A 156 -13.65 -0.22 -4.84
CA ALA A 156 -13.84 -1.50 -5.49
C ALA A 156 -15.31 -1.76 -5.90
N MET A 157 -16.29 -1.24 -5.15
CA MET A 157 -17.70 -1.39 -5.49
C MET A 157 -18.06 -0.83 -6.88
N PHE A 158 -17.37 0.24 -7.32
CA PHE A 158 -17.63 0.86 -8.62
C PHE A 158 -17.02 0.05 -9.79
N PHE A 159 -16.11 -0.86 -9.52
CA PHE A 159 -15.37 -1.63 -10.55
C PHE A 159 -15.69 -3.12 -10.52
N VAL A 160 -16.59 -3.56 -9.65
CA VAL A 160 -16.99 -4.97 -9.57
C VAL A 160 -18.13 -5.25 -10.54
N GLU A 161 -17.87 -6.06 -11.55
CA GLU A 161 -18.88 -6.50 -12.53
C GLU A 161 -19.79 -7.59 -11.93
N SER A 162 -19.33 -8.36 -10.96
CA SER A 162 -20.07 -9.43 -10.31
C SER A 162 -19.69 -9.55 -8.84
N TYR A 163 -20.70 -9.62 -7.96
CA TYR A 163 -20.55 -9.85 -6.52
C TYR A 163 -20.65 -11.33 -6.14
N VAL A 164 -20.87 -12.21 -7.13
CA VAL A 164 -21.01 -13.64 -6.88
C VAL A 164 -19.62 -14.24 -6.64
N LEU A 165 -19.46 -14.89 -5.48
CA LEU A 165 -18.26 -15.65 -5.16
C LEU A 165 -18.34 -16.99 -5.87
N THR A 166 -17.26 -17.38 -6.54
CA THR A 166 -17.07 -18.73 -7.06
C THR A 166 -16.72 -19.67 -5.89
N ASP A 167 -16.99 -20.98 -6.02
CA ASP A 167 -16.66 -21.96 -4.98
C ASP A 167 -15.19 -21.92 -4.56
N GLN A 168 -14.29 -21.61 -5.49
CA GLN A 168 -12.86 -21.39 -5.21
C GLN A 168 -12.61 -20.13 -4.37
N ASP A 169 -13.37 -19.08 -4.59
CA ASP A 169 -13.25 -17.83 -3.82
C ASP A 169 -13.69 -18.03 -2.37
N LEU A 170 -14.70 -18.89 -2.12
CA LEU A 170 -15.17 -19.21 -0.76
C LEU A 170 -14.09 -19.87 0.10
N LEU A 171 -13.14 -20.59 -0.51
CA LEU A 171 -12.00 -21.19 0.20
C LEU A 171 -10.88 -20.18 0.45
N ILE A 172 -10.70 -19.19 -0.42
CA ILE A 172 -9.59 -18.24 -0.38
C ILE A 172 -9.92 -17.02 0.50
N VAL A 173 -11.17 -16.55 0.44
CA VAL A 173 -11.60 -15.34 1.16
C VAL A 173 -11.39 -15.40 2.67
N PRO A 174 -11.63 -16.52 3.40
CA PRO A 174 -11.35 -16.61 4.84
C PRO A 174 -9.85 -16.58 5.18
N LEU A 175 -8.95 -16.83 4.21
CA LEU A 175 -7.50 -16.87 4.39
C LEU A 175 -6.83 -15.51 4.10
N MET A 176 -7.59 -14.51 3.63
CA MET A 176 -7.13 -13.15 3.33
C MET A 176 -7.32 -12.20 4.51
#